data_0d7a0f3165d295f61b062d1cd402c77c
#
_entry.id   0d7a0f3165d295f61b062d1cd402c77c
#
_cell.length_a   1.000
_cell.length_b   1.000
_cell.length_c   1.000
_cell.angle_alpha   90.00
_cell.angle_beta   90.00
_cell.angle_gamma   90.00
#
_symmetry.space_group_name_H-M   'P 1'
#
loop_
_entity.id
_entity.type
_entity.pdbx_description
1 polymer ?
#
loop_
_entity_poly.entity_id
_entity_poly.type
_entity_poly.pdbx_seq_one_letter_code
_entity_poly.pdbx_strand_id
1 'polypeptide(L)'
;MPPTTSNVAIANHPSENLTISAGVAIFHLATSRVVLCYHTRDQYYFLPKGRKNLYEDLCRTAEREGFEESGYRNRLLPLPMQHRATDGDEGKERWVTETQWMQLLPLGRGRQYVLFWYVGETVPPEVEASYGGERGVYRVPEAFPKEGTLEERIRLDKVIGEDGAEKIYEPVRHEGTGVDEEEALYTSQLVPVEEARRKLRGSVMEDVVRRGWEGIQQRMETERIEAGVA
;
A
#
# COMPACT_ATOMS: atom_id res chain seq x y z
N MET A 1 21.80 -5.13 12.46
CA MET A 1 20.66 -4.37 11.95
C MET A 1 20.89 -2.91 12.28
N PRO A 2 20.83 -1.97 11.33
CA PRO A 2 20.62 -0.61 11.76
C PRO A 2 19.26 -0.61 12.47
N PRO A 3 19.19 -0.04 13.66
CA PRO A 3 17.92 0.05 14.34
C PRO A 3 17.00 0.90 13.44
N THR A 4 15.76 0.50 13.28
CA THR A 4 14.66 1.36 12.86
C THR A 4 14.48 2.42 13.95
N THR A 5 15.44 3.32 14.07
CA THR A 5 15.47 4.33 15.12
C THR A 5 14.86 5.60 14.61
N SER A 6 13.77 5.99 15.23
CA SER A 6 13.24 7.33 15.14
C SER A 6 14.20 8.28 15.87
N ASN A 7 15.15 8.87 15.15
CA ASN A 7 15.97 9.95 15.70
C ASN A 7 15.25 11.28 15.51
N VAL A 8 15.04 11.99 16.59
CA VAL A 8 14.57 13.38 16.50
C VAL A 8 15.66 14.22 15.86
N ALA A 9 15.32 14.91 14.75
CA ALA A 9 16.28 15.72 14.02
C ALA A 9 15.66 17.06 13.60
N ILE A 10 16.50 18.07 13.49
CA ILE A 10 16.17 19.33 12.83
C ILE A 10 16.83 19.31 11.44
N ALA A 11 16.02 19.43 10.40
CA ALA A 11 16.50 19.52 9.03
C ALA A 11 15.71 20.58 8.28
N ASN A 12 16.39 21.38 7.48
CA ASN A 12 15.79 22.45 6.67
C ASN A 12 16.27 22.26 5.22
N HIS A 13 15.32 22.07 4.32
CA HIS A 13 15.61 21.89 2.90
C HIS A 13 14.79 22.88 2.08
N PRO A 14 15.40 23.66 1.20
CA PRO A 14 14.66 24.46 0.23
C PRO A 14 14.00 23.54 -0.80
N SER A 15 12.95 24.01 -1.44
CA SER A 15 12.10 23.20 -2.33
C SER A 15 12.87 22.54 -3.49
N GLU A 16 13.88 23.20 -4.02
CA GLU A 16 14.75 22.69 -5.09
C GLU A 16 15.62 21.49 -4.67
N ASN A 17 15.79 21.29 -3.36
CA ASN A 17 16.57 20.19 -2.78
C ASN A 17 15.68 19.12 -2.13
N LEU A 18 14.36 19.28 -2.20
CA LEU A 18 13.41 18.38 -1.55
C LEU A 18 12.60 17.60 -2.58
N THR A 19 12.68 16.27 -2.53
CA THR A 19 11.80 15.38 -3.28
C THR A 19 10.82 14.73 -2.32
N ILE A 20 9.52 14.93 -2.55
CA ILE A 20 8.44 14.33 -1.77
C ILE A 20 7.89 13.15 -2.54
N SER A 21 7.64 12.05 -1.82
CA SER A 21 7.24 10.78 -2.38
C SER A 21 6.32 10.00 -1.46
N ALA A 22 5.59 9.06 -2.02
CA ALA A 22 4.80 8.12 -1.25
C ALA A 22 4.98 6.69 -1.77
N GLY A 23 4.78 5.72 -0.89
CA GLY A 23 4.77 4.31 -1.21
C GLY A 23 3.69 3.57 -0.42
N VAL A 24 3.39 2.36 -0.83
CA VAL A 24 2.29 1.58 -0.26
C VAL A 24 2.62 0.10 -0.12
N ALA A 25 2.22 -0.49 1.01
CA ALA A 25 2.15 -1.93 1.16
C ALA A 25 0.72 -2.38 0.80
N ILE A 26 0.57 -3.09 -0.32
CA ILE A 26 -0.73 -3.50 -0.88
C ILE A 26 -1.03 -4.93 -0.45
N PHE A 27 -2.05 -5.13 0.38
CA PHE A 27 -2.43 -6.44 0.89
C PHE A 27 -3.61 -7.03 0.11
N HIS A 28 -3.55 -8.32 -0.15
CA HIS A 28 -4.71 -9.12 -0.54
C HIS A 28 -5.24 -9.81 0.72
N LEU A 29 -6.35 -9.27 1.25
CA LEU A 29 -6.86 -9.61 2.58
C LEU A 29 -7.28 -11.08 2.69
N ALA A 30 -7.99 -11.58 1.67
CA ALA A 30 -8.54 -12.93 1.67
C ALA A 30 -7.48 -14.05 1.74
N THR A 31 -6.24 -13.77 1.35
CA THR A 31 -5.16 -14.77 1.32
C THR A 31 -3.94 -14.41 2.17
N SER A 32 -4.02 -13.32 2.95
CA SER A 32 -2.90 -12.87 3.80
C SER A 32 -1.59 -12.71 3.02
N ARG A 33 -1.69 -12.16 1.80
CA ARG A 33 -0.56 -11.89 0.92
C ARG A 33 -0.36 -10.39 0.75
N VAL A 34 0.85 -9.99 0.39
CA VAL A 34 1.22 -8.61 0.09
C VAL A 34 1.95 -8.54 -1.25
N VAL A 35 1.72 -7.47 -1.99
CA VAL A 35 2.43 -7.21 -3.25
C VAL A 35 3.88 -6.91 -2.94
N LEU A 36 4.78 -7.62 -3.60
CA LEU A 36 6.22 -7.43 -3.51
C LEU A 36 6.79 -7.24 -4.91
N CYS A 37 7.46 -6.12 -5.13
CA CYS A 37 8.19 -5.82 -6.35
C CYS A 37 9.61 -6.34 -6.28
N TYR A 38 10.17 -6.64 -7.46
CA TYR A 38 11.56 -7.10 -7.62
C TYR A 38 12.20 -6.37 -8.79
N HIS A 39 13.35 -5.74 -8.54
CA HIS A 39 14.16 -5.12 -9.56
C HIS A 39 15.05 -6.16 -10.23
N THR A 40 14.80 -6.48 -11.50
CA THR A 40 15.44 -7.61 -12.19
C THR A 40 16.94 -7.43 -12.45
N ARG A 41 17.37 -6.20 -12.75
CA ARG A 41 18.78 -5.86 -12.98
C ARG A 41 19.59 -5.83 -11.68
N ASP A 42 19.09 -5.11 -10.67
CA ASP A 42 19.84 -4.85 -9.43
C ASP A 42 19.54 -5.88 -8.33
N GLN A 43 18.62 -6.83 -8.59
CA GLN A 43 18.35 -8.03 -7.80
C GLN A 43 17.95 -7.75 -6.33
N TYR A 44 17.04 -6.79 -6.11
CA TYR A 44 16.50 -6.53 -4.79
C TYR A 44 14.96 -6.47 -4.79
N TYR A 45 14.38 -6.75 -3.61
CA TYR A 45 12.94 -6.65 -3.38
C TYR A 45 12.58 -5.30 -2.75
N PHE A 46 11.40 -4.78 -3.10
CA PHE A 46 10.92 -3.51 -2.59
C PHE A 46 9.39 -3.43 -2.60
N LEU A 47 8.84 -2.45 -1.87
CA LEU A 47 7.44 -2.04 -1.98
C LEU A 47 7.32 -0.88 -2.97
N PRO A 48 6.24 -0.83 -3.77
CA PRO A 48 6.04 0.23 -4.75
C PRO A 48 6.02 1.61 -4.10
N LYS A 49 6.69 2.57 -4.72
CA LYS A 49 6.86 3.94 -4.24
C LYS A 49 7.38 4.84 -5.35
N GLY A 50 6.99 6.08 -5.34
CA GLY A 50 7.56 7.04 -6.28
C GLY A 50 7.27 8.48 -5.93
N ARG A 51 7.63 9.37 -6.85
CA ARG A 51 7.56 10.80 -6.63
C ARG A 51 6.14 11.34 -6.79
N LYS A 52 5.80 12.25 -5.90
CA LYS A 52 4.57 13.03 -5.98
C LYS A 52 4.55 13.90 -7.24
N ASN A 53 3.46 13.86 -7.99
CA ASN A 53 3.20 14.78 -9.08
C ASN A 53 2.83 16.18 -8.55
N LEU A 54 2.94 17.19 -9.42
CA LEU A 54 2.53 18.55 -9.08
C LEU A 54 1.03 18.57 -8.73
N TYR A 55 0.68 19.19 -7.59
CA TYR A 55 -0.70 19.27 -7.03
C TYR A 55 -1.34 17.95 -6.62
N GLU A 56 -0.65 16.82 -6.72
CA GLU A 56 -1.13 15.53 -6.22
C GLU A 56 -1.00 15.48 -4.68
N ASP A 57 -1.95 14.85 -3.99
CA ASP A 57 -1.79 14.53 -2.56
C ASP A 57 -1.03 13.21 -2.37
N LEU A 58 -0.53 12.98 -1.14
CA LEU A 58 0.31 11.80 -0.85
C LEU A 58 -0.46 10.48 -0.90
N CYS A 59 -1.75 10.49 -0.56
CA CYS A 59 -2.58 9.31 -0.64
C CYS A 59 -2.74 8.87 -2.10
N ARG A 60 -3.01 9.81 -2.99
CA ARG A 60 -3.07 9.56 -4.44
C ARG A 60 -1.73 9.14 -5.02
N THR A 61 -0.64 9.77 -4.57
CA THR A 61 0.70 9.33 -4.96
C THR A 61 0.94 7.88 -4.61
N ALA A 62 0.60 7.45 -3.39
CA ALA A 62 0.79 6.09 -2.93
C ALA A 62 -0.03 5.07 -3.77
N GLU A 63 -1.30 5.37 -4.05
CA GLU A 63 -2.18 4.53 -4.87
C GLU A 63 -1.70 4.43 -6.32
N ARG A 64 -1.29 5.56 -6.92
CA ARG A 64 -0.78 5.62 -8.30
C ARG A 64 0.52 4.84 -8.45
N GLU A 65 1.51 5.13 -7.63
CA GLU A 65 2.80 4.44 -7.65
C GLU A 65 2.64 2.95 -7.33
N GLY A 66 1.67 2.63 -6.43
CA GLY A 66 1.27 1.27 -6.16
C GLY A 66 0.89 0.53 -7.43
N PHE A 67 0.07 1.16 -8.30
CA PHE A 67 -0.34 0.58 -9.56
C PHE A 67 0.77 0.60 -10.62
N GLU A 68 1.43 1.74 -10.83
CA GLU A 68 2.43 1.94 -11.89
C GLU A 68 3.61 0.97 -11.73
N GLU A 69 4.19 0.85 -10.53
CA GLU A 69 5.33 -0.03 -10.28
C GLU A 69 4.97 -1.50 -10.08
N SER A 70 3.75 -1.83 -9.64
CA SER A 70 3.38 -3.22 -9.36
C SER A 70 2.41 -3.85 -10.36
N GLY A 71 1.63 -3.05 -11.07
CA GLY A 71 0.55 -3.54 -11.93
C GLY A 71 -0.70 -3.98 -11.17
N TYR A 72 -0.73 -3.89 -9.83
CA TYR A 72 -1.93 -4.22 -9.06
C TYR A 72 -2.74 -2.98 -8.72
N ARG A 73 -4.02 -2.95 -9.10
CA ARG A 73 -4.94 -1.90 -8.67
C ARG A 73 -5.13 -2.00 -7.17
N ASN A 74 -5.04 -0.85 -6.54
CA ASN A 74 -5.07 -0.77 -5.08
C ASN A 74 -5.80 0.49 -4.63
N ARG A 75 -6.25 0.48 -3.39
CA ARG A 75 -6.77 1.65 -2.68
C ARG A 75 -6.26 1.64 -1.24
N LEU A 76 -6.17 2.80 -0.62
CA LEU A 76 -5.73 2.89 0.76
C LEU A 76 -6.76 2.24 1.70
N LEU A 77 -6.23 1.57 2.73
CA LEU A 77 -7.01 0.83 3.70
C LEU A 77 -7.02 1.58 5.04
N PRO A 78 -8.20 2.03 5.51
CA PRO A 78 -8.31 2.65 6.84
C PRO A 78 -8.00 1.63 7.94
N LEU A 79 -7.09 1.97 8.86
CA LEU A 79 -6.63 1.06 9.92
C LEU A 79 -6.64 1.73 11.30
N PRO A 80 -6.72 0.94 12.39
CA PRO A 80 -6.45 1.44 13.72
C PRO A 80 -4.97 1.79 13.82
N MET A 81 -4.68 3.05 14.09
CA MET A 81 -3.29 3.48 14.27
C MET A 81 -3.19 4.67 15.21
N GLN A 82 -2.07 4.74 15.91
CA GLN A 82 -1.72 5.93 16.68
C GLN A 82 -1.04 6.93 15.75
N HIS A 83 -1.66 8.09 15.60
CA HIS A 83 -1.13 9.22 14.84
C HIS A 83 -1.15 10.51 15.69
N ARG A 84 -0.51 11.56 15.19
CA ARG A 84 -0.51 12.88 15.82
C ARG A 84 -1.16 13.95 14.95
N ALA A 85 -1.92 13.54 13.94
CA ALA A 85 -2.78 14.42 13.20
C ALA A 85 -3.88 14.97 14.14
N THR A 86 -4.27 16.22 13.94
CA THR A 86 -5.41 16.81 14.64
C THR A 86 -6.72 16.24 14.08
N ASP A 87 -7.69 16.04 14.95
CA ASP A 87 -9.03 15.65 14.50
C ASP A 87 -9.58 16.75 13.57
N GLY A 88 -10.15 16.34 12.45
CA GLY A 88 -10.85 17.24 11.54
C GLY A 88 -12.20 17.68 12.06
N ASP A 89 -12.91 18.51 11.28
CA ASP A 89 -14.25 19.01 11.64
C ASP A 89 -15.30 17.89 11.82
N GLU A 90 -15.07 16.72 11.21
CA GLU A 90 -15.94 15.52 11.33
C GLU A 90 -15.73 14.74 12.64
N GLY A 91 -14.77 15.16 13.48
CA GLY A 91 -14.44 14.50 14.73
C GLY A 91 -13.42 13.36 14.56
N LYS A 92 -13.29 12.53 15.61
CA LYS A 92 -12.31 11.44 15.65
C LYS A 92 -12.81 10.25 14.84
N GLU A 93 -12.15 9.99 13.72
CA GLU A 93 -12.38 8.78 12.94
C GLU A 93 -11.79 7.55 13.65
N ARG A 94 -12.48 6.45 13.56
CA ARG A 94 -12.09 5.19 14.18
C ARG A 94 -10.94 4.49 13.43
N TRP A 95 -11.03 4.50 12.11
CA TRP A 95 -10.07 3.94 11.19
C TRP A 95 -9.57 5.04 10.27
N VAL A 96 -8.26 5.16 10.13
CA VAL A 96 -7.66 6.26 9.36
C VAL A 96 -6.69 5.76 8.30
N THR A 97 -6.53 6.54 7.24
CA THR A 97 -5.58 6.29 6.15
C THR A 97 -4.35 7.19 6.26
N GLU A 98 -3.83 7.33 7.48
CA GLU A 98 -2.65 8.13 7.74
C GLU A 98 -1.35 7.40 7.41
N THR A 99 -0.26 8.16 7.28
CA THR A 99 1.06 7.58 7.01
C THR A 99 1.53 6.69 8.17
N GLN A 100 1.92 5.47 7.84
CA GLN A 100 2.44 4.49 8.80
C GLN A 100 3.89 4.76 9.20
N TRP A 101 4.65 5.34 8.26
CA TRP A 101 6.08 5.59 8.43
C TRP A 101 6.54 6.73 7.52
N MET A 102 7.48 7.52 7.99
CA MET A 102 8.18 8.50 7.18
C MET A 102 9.68 8.18 7.18
N GLN A 103 10.30 8.28 6.03
CA GLN A 103 11.71 8.00 5.83
C GLN A 103 12.41 9.18 5.16
N LEU A 104 13.57 9.56 5.68
CA LEU A 104 14.45 10.54 5.06
C LEU A 104 15.61 9.81 4.39
N LEU A 105 15.77 9.98 3.10
CA LEU A 105 16.84 9.34 2.32
C LEU A 105 17.68 10.41 1.59
N PRO A 106 19.00 10.44 1.78
CA PRO A 106 19.84 11.36 1.04
C PRO A 106 19.95 10.93 -0.43
N LEU A 107 19.72 11.88 -1.36
CA LEU A 107 19.91 11.67 -2.79
C LEU A 107 21.29 12.14 -3.32
N GLY A 108 22.19 12.53 -2.44
CA GLY A 108 23.46 13.16 -2.78
C GLY A 108 23.32 14.61 -3.26
N ARG A 109 24.44 15.32 -3.34
CA ARG A 109 24.52 16.75 -3.75
C ARG A 109 23.57 17.68 -2.99
N GLY A 110 23.36 17.43 -1.68
CA GLY A 110 22.49 18.22 -0.81
C GLY A 110 20.99 18.02 -1.00
N ARG A 111 20.57 17.09 -1.86
CA ARG A 111 19.15 16.77 -2.08
C ARG A 111 18.64 15.73 -1.09
N GLN A 112 17.41 15.93 -0.65
CA GLN A 112 16.73 15.09 0.32
C GLN A 112 15.47 14.48 -0.28
N TYR A 113 15.31 13.18 -0.12
CA TYR A 113 14.09 12.43 -0.43
C TYR A 113 13.30 12.21 0.86
N VAL A 114 12.04 12.58 0.86
CA VAL A 114 11.10 12.36 1.96
C VAL A 114 10.03 11.42 1.45
N LEU A 115 9.96 10.22 2.02
CA LEU A 115 9.08 9.15 1.59
C LEU A 115 8.09 8.81 2.70
N PHE A 116 6.82 8.88 2.37
CA PHE A 116 5.71 8.53 3.25
C PHE A 116 5.13 7.17 2.87
N TRP A 117 5.03 6.27 3.83
CA TRP A 117 4.55 4.92 3.62
C TRP A 117 3.11 4.73 4.10
N TYR A 118 2.30 4.16 3.24
CA TYR A 118 0.88 3.87 3.48
C TYR A 118 0.60 2.37 3.43
N VAL A 119 -0.62 2.01 3.86
CA VAL A 119 -1.17 0.66 3.72
C VAL A 119 -2.37 0.71 2.80
N GLY A 120 -2.42 -0.21 1.88
CA GLY A 120 -3.54 -0.37 0.94
C GLY A 120 -3.95 -1.84 0.81
N GLU A 121 -5.01 -2.05 0.07
CA GLU A 121 -5.49 -3.36 -0.33
C GLU A 121 -5.60 -3.46 -1.86
N THR A 122 -5.58 -4.68 -2.39
CA THR A 122 -6.00 -4.93 -3.76
C THR A 122 -7.50 -4.69 -3.88
N VAL A 123 -7.95 -4.12 -5.00
CA VAL A 123 -9.39 -3.89 -5.20
C VAL A 123 -10.16 -5.20 -5.40
N PRO A 124 -11.45 -5.27 -5.01
CA PRO A 124 -12.28 -6.45 -5.26
C PRO A 124 -12.60 -6.63 -6.74
N PRO A 125 -13.02 -7.83 -7.19
CA PRO A 125 -13.24 -8.16 -8.60
C PRO A 125 -14.27 -7.24 -9.28
N GLU A 126 -15.30 -6.79 -8.59
CA GLU A 126 -16.31 -5.89 -9.15
C GLU A 126 -15.75 -4.50 -9.45
N VAL A 127 -14.90 -3.99 -8.53
CA VAL A 127 -14.19 -2.72 -8.73
C VAL A 127 -13.18 -2.86 -9.86
N GLU A 128 -12.41 -3.95 -9.91
CA GLU A 128 -11.50 -4.24 -11.03
C GLU A 128 -12.23 -4.24 -12.37
N ALA A 129 -13.38 -4.91 -12.45
CA ALA A 129 -14.20 -4.97 -13.67
C ALA A 129 -14.75 -3.60 -14.10
N SER A 130 -15.03 -2.69 -13.16
CA SER A 130 -15.55 -1.36 -13.44
C SER A 130 -14.61 -0.47 -14.25
N TYR A 131 -13.32 -0.79 -14.27
CA TYR A 131 -12.31 -0.06 -15.06
C TYR A 131 -12.34 -0.39 -16.57
N GLY A 132 -13.26 -1.24 -17.03
CA GLY A 132 -13.56 -1.44 -18.44
C GLY A 132 -12.44 -2.04 -19.29
N GLY A 133 -11.51 -2.75 -18.68
CA GLY A 133 -10.42 -3.44 -19.38
C GLY A 133 -9.34 -2.52 -19.96
N GLU A 134 -9.34 -1.24 -19.66
CA GLU A 134 -8.22 -0.34 -19.97
C GLU A 134 -6.97 -0.79 -19.20
N ARG A 135 -6.09 -1.46 -19.93
CA ARG A 135 -4.84 -1.98 -19.37
C ARG A 135 -3.79 -0.87 -19.30
N GLY A 136 -3.01 -0.86 -18.23
CA GLY A 136 -1.84 -0.01 -18.12
C GLY A 136 -2.08 1.46 -17.73
N VAL A 137 -3.32 1.91 -17.59
CA VAL A 137 -3.63 3.30 -17.19
C VAL A 137 -4.10 3.35 -15.74
N TYR A 138 -3.44 4.19 -14.94
CA TYR A 138 -3.88 4.48 -13.59
C TYR A 138 -5.22 5.23 -13.62
N ARG A 139 -6.15 4.81 -12.79
CA ARG A 139 -7.38 5.53 -12.47
C ARG A 139 -7.52 5.60 -10.96
N VAL A 140 -8.01 6.73 -10.50
CA VAL A 140 -8.30 6.96 -9.08
C VAL A 140 -9.29 5.90 -8.59
N PRO A 141 -8.91 5.08 -7.60
CA PRO A 141 -9.80 4.06 -7.08
C PRO A 141 -10.93 4.70 -6.26
N GLU A 142 -12.05 4.00 -6.20
CA GLU A 142 -13.05 4.28 -5.20
C GLU A 142 -12.48 4.01 -3.81
N ALA A 143 -12.65 4.96 -2.89
CA ALA A 143 -12.17 4.83 -1.52
C ALA A 143 -12.79 3.61 -0.81
N PHE A 144 -12.08 3.07 0.16
CA PHE A 144 -12.65 2.04 1.03
C PHE A 144 -13.93 2.57 1.70
N PRO A 145 -15.06 1.81 1.69
CA PRO A 145 -16.32 2.27 2.26
C PRO A 145 -16.18 2.59 3.76
N LYS A 146 -16.64 3.78 4.18
CA LYS A 146 -16.52 4.23 5.60
C LYS A 146 -17.15 3.24 6.59
N GLU A 147 -18.33 2.70 6.25
CA GLU A 147 -19.08 1.75 7.08
C GLU A 147 -18.72 0.27 6.78
N GLY A 148 -17.79 0.02 5.85
CA GLY A 148 -17.42 -1.34 5.44
C GLY A 148 -16.53 -2.03 6.47
N THR A 149 -16.83 -3.30 6.74
CA THR A 149 -15.97 -4.18 7.54
C THR A 149 -14.95 -4.93 6.68
N LEU A 150 -13.86 -5.38 7.30
CA LEU A 150 -12.87 -6.21 6.59
C LEU A 150 -13.43 -7.60 6.26
N GLU A 151 -14.36 -8.11 7.06
CA GLU A 151 -15.01 -9.39 6.74
C GLU A 151 -15.90 -9.28 5.50
N GLU A 152 -16.70 -8.21 5.39
CA GLU A 152 -17.49 -7.95 4.18
C GLU A 152 -16.59 -7.78 2.97
N ARG A 153 -15.49 -7.03 3.12
CA ARG A 153 -14.50 -6.86 2.06
C ARG A 153 -13.90 -8.20 1.60
N ILE A 154 -13.51 -9.07 2.52
CA ILE A 154 -12.96 -10.40 2.21
C ILE A 154 -14.01 -11.28 1.50
N ARG A 155 -15.29 -11.16 1.85
CA ARG A 155 -16.36 -11.89 1.15
C ARG A 155 -16.47 -11.50 -0.32
N LEU A 156 -16.15 -10.26 -0.70
CA LEU A 156 -16.16 -9.83 -2.11
C LEU A 156 -15.08 -10.55 -2.96
N ASP A 157 -14.05 -11.10 -2.33
CA ASP A 157 -13.04 -11.90 -3.04
C ASP A 157 -13.48 -13.36 -3.27
N LYS A 158 -14.65 -13.77 -2.76
CA LYS A 158 -15.22 -15.09 -3.04
C LYS A 158 -16.00 -15.04 -4.35
N VAL A 159 -15.53 -15.77 -5.33
CA VAL A 159 -16.13 -15.87 -6.67
C VAL A 159 -16.50 -17.29 -7.01
N ILE A 160 -17.50 -17.46 -7.85
CA ILE A 160 -17.84 -18.79 -8.38
C ILE A 160 -17.01 -19.03 -9.64
N GLY A 161 -16.20 -20.09 -9.61
CA GLY A 161 -15.41 -20.51 -10.77
C GLY A 161 -16.27 -21.13 -11.87
N GLU A 162 -15.66 -21.33 -13.04
CA GLU A 162 -16.31 -21.96 -14.19
C GLU A 162 -16.82 -23.40 -13.90
N ASP A 163 -16.21 -24.06 -12.94
CA ASP A 163 -16.58 -25.37 -12.44
C ASP A 163 -17.72 -25.33 -11.38
N GLY A 164 -18.25 -24.14 -11.07
CA GLY A 164 -19.29 -23.93 -10.06
C GLY A 164 -18.78 -23.98 -8.61
N ALA A 165 -17.49 -24.16 -8.38
CA ALA A 165 -16.91 -24.14 -7.04
C ALA A 165 -16.60 -22.72 -6.57
N GLU A 166 -16.75 -22.47 -5.26
CA GLU A 166 -16.29 -21.23 -4.65
C GLU A 166 -14.76 -21.18 -4.69
N LYS A 167 -14.21 -20.09 -5.20
CA LYS A 167 -12.77 -19.81 -5.25
C LYS A 167 -12.49 -18.42 -4.71
N ILE A 168 -11.28 -18.22 -4.21
CA ILE A 168 -10.80 -16.87 -3.89
C ILE A 168 -10.31 -16.21 -5.16
N TYR A 169 -10.79 -15.00 -5.41
CA TYR A 169 -10.35 -14.16 -6.52
C TYR A 169 -8.84 -13.91 -6.44
N GLU A 170 -8.16 -14.10 -7.56
CA GLU A 170 -6.76 -13.72 -7.70
C GLU A 170 -6.70 -12.32 -8.34
N PRO A 171 -6.17 -11.30 -7.65
CA PRO A 171 -6.08 -9.95 -8.18
C PRO A 171 -5.32 -9.90 -9.50
N VAL A 172 -5.85 -9.15 -10.46
CA VAL A 172 -5.24 -9.01 -11.78
C VAL A 172 -3.96 -8.20 -11.68
N ARG A 173 -2.88 -8.77 -12.20
CA ARG A 173 -1.65 -8.02 -12.45
C ARG A 173 -1.66 -7.48 -13.87
N HIS A 174 -1.66 -6.17 -14.02
CA HIS A 174 -1.55 -5.49 -15.31
C HIS A 174 -0.08 -5.37 -15.73
N GLU A 175 0.20 -5.63 -16.99
CA GLU A 175 1.53 -5.44 -17.56
C GLU A 175 1.63 -4.08 -18.27
N GLY A 176 2.84 -3.52 -18.34
CA GLY A 176 3.11 -2.27 -19.03
C GLY A 176 2.52 -1.04 -18.33
N THR A 177 2.39 -1.10 -17.01
CA THR A 177 1.92 0.03 -16.19
C THR A 177 3.02 1.03 -15.86
N GLY A 178 4.29 0.63 -15.95
CA GLY A 178 5.45 1.48 -15.69
C GLY A 178 5.54 2.65 -16.68
N VAL A 179 5.95 3.80 -16.18
CA VAL A 179 5.97 5.07 -16.92
C VAL A 179 7.36 5.42 -17.49
N ASP A 180 8.41 4.68 -17.10
CA ASP A 180 9.76 4.91 -17.58
C ASP A 180 10.56 3.59 -17.81
N GLU A 181 11.78 3.73 -18.34
CA GLU A 181 12.66 2.60 -18.66
C GLU A 181 13.14 1.83 -17.42
N GLU A 182 13.22 2.47 -16.26
CA GLU A 182 13.63 1.83 -15.02
C GLU A 182 12.50 0.93 -14.50
N GLU A 183 11.26 1.39 -14.56
CA GLU A 183 10.08 0.64 -14.12
C GLU A 183 9.79 -0.57 -15.03
N ALA A 184 10.24 -0.54 -16.30
CA ALA A 184 10.21 -1.70 -17.19
C ALA A 184 11.06 -2.88 -16.68
N LEU A 185 11.97 -2.66 -15.74
CA LEU A 185 12.77 -3.69 -15.09
C LEU A 185 12.10 -4.30 -13.85
N TYR A 186 10.92 -3.81 -13.48
CA TYR A 186 10.20 -4.27 -12.30
C TYR A 186 9.29 -5.45 -12.62
N THR A 187 9.34 -6.43 -11.76
CA THR A 187 8.34 -7.50 -11.69
C THR A 187 7.67 -7.47 -10.32
N SER A 188 6.47 -7.99 -10.23
CA SER A 188 5.73 -7.98 -8.98
C SER A 188 4.93 -9.26 -8.82
N GLN A 189 4.67 -9.63 -7.58
CA GLN A 189 3.84 -10.78 -7.24
C GLN A 189 3.22 -10.62 -5.85
N LEU A 190 2.12 -11.30 -5.62
CA LEU A 190 1.54 -11.50 -4.29
C LEU A 190 2.27 -12.64 -3.58
N VAL A 191 2.89 -12.34 -2.44
CA VAL A 191 3.59 -13.32 -1.61
C VAL A 191 3.01 -13.34 -0.19
N PRO A 192 3.10 -14.47 0.54
CA PRO A 192 2.72 -14.50 1.95
C PRO A 192 3.43 -13.40 2.75
N VAL A 193 2.73 -12.76 3.68
CA VAL A 193 3.25 -11.66 4.50
C VAL A 193 4.60 -12.00 5.14
N GLU A 194 4.75 -13.19 5.70
CA GLU A 194 6.01 -13.62 6.32
C GLU A 194 7.15 -13.83 5.32
N GLU A 195 6.84 -14.19 4.09
CA GLU A 195 7.84 -14.27 3.03
C GLU A 195 8.31 -12.87 2.62
N ALA A 196 7.39 -11.92 2.42
CA ALA A 196 7.73 -10.54 2.12
C ALA A 196 8.63 -9.94 3.21
N ARG A 197 8.28 -10.15 4.48
CA ARG A 197 9.09 -9.68 5.63
C ARG A 197 10.52 -10.24 5.59
N ARG A 198 10.67 -11.52 5.26
CA ARG A 198 12.01 -12.14 5.13
C ARG A 198 12.82 -11.51 3.99
N LYS A 199 12.17 -11.26 2.83
CA LYS A 199 12.82 -10.66 1.65
C LYS A 199 13.19 -9.19 1.87
N LEU A 200 12.41 -8.46 2.67
CA LEU A 200 12.62 -7.04 3.00
C LEU A 200 13.43 -6.81 4.27
N ARG A 201 13.94 -7.88 4.91
CA ARG A 201 14.62 -7.81 6.21
C ARG A 201 15.72 -6.76 6.25
N GLY A 202 15.69 -5.92 7.29
CA GLY A 202 16.67 -4.86 7.53
C GLY A 202 16.37 -3.55 6.81
N SER A 203 15.23 -3.46 6.13
CA SER A 203 14.72 -2.23 5.54
C SER A 203 13.49 -1.71 6.31
N VAL A 204 13.18 -0.42 6.17
CA VAL A 204 11.93 0.17 6.69
C VAL A 204 10.69 -0.50 6.06
N MET A 205 10.81 -1.02 4.85
CA MET A 205 9.72 -1.71 4.17
C MET A 205 9.27 -2.98 4.91
N GLU A 206 10.17 -3.68 5.60
CA GLU A 206 9.79 -4.79 6.50
C GLU A 206 8.87 -4.30 7.62
N ASP A 207 9.21 -3.17 8.25
CA ASP A 207 8.39 -2.58 9.32
C ASP A 207 7.03 -2.09 8.78
N VAL A 208 6.99 -1.54 7.57
CA VAL A 208 5.73 -1.13 6.92
C VAL A 208 4.82 -2.33 6.71
N VAL A 209 5.34 -3.43 6.16
CA VAL A 209 4.58 -4.68 5.99
C VAL A 209 4.12 -5.23 7.34
N ARG A 210 5.00 -5.31 8.33
CA ARG A 210 4.67 -5.84 9.66
C ARG A 210 3.57 -5.02 10.33
N ARG A 211 3.74 -3.69 10.41
CA ARG A 211 2.75 -2.79 11.04
C ARG A 211 1.43 -2.75 10.29
N GLY A 212 1.50 -2.76 8.97
CA GLY A 212 0.29 -2.83 8.13
C GLY A 212 -0.51 -4.08 8.43
N TRP A 213 0.16 -5.24 8.48
CA TRP A 213 -0.50 -6.50 8.78
C TRP A 213 -1.03 -6.58 10.23
N GLU A 214 -0.26 -6.11 11.21
CA GLU A 214 -0.71 -5.97 12.60
C GLU A 214 -1.97 -5.09 12.71
N GLY A 215 -2.01 -3.97 12.00
CA GLY A 215 -3.17 -3.08 11.93
C GLY A 215 -4.40 -3.75 11.31
N ILE A 216 -4.22 -4.52 10.23
CA ILE A 216 -5.29 -5.32 9.60
C ILE A 216 -5.85 -6.33 10.60
N GLN A 217 -4.99 -7.10 11.25
CA GLN A 217 -5.40 -8.10 12.25
C GLN A 217 -6.13 -7.46 13.43
N GLN A 218 -5.64 -6.32 13.92
CA GLN A 218 -6.27 -5.58 15.01
C GLN A 218 -7.66 -5.07 14.61
N ARG A 219 -7.83 -4.55 13.39
CA ARG A 219 -9.14 -4.12 12.88
C ARG A 219 -10.10 -5.29 12.78
N MET A 220 -9.70 -6.39 12.16
CA MET A 220 -10.51 -7.60 12.04
C MET A 220 -10.98 -8.13 13.40
N GLU A 221 -10.09 -8.19 14.39
CA GLU A 221 -10.43 -8.66 15.73
C GLU A 221 -11.39 -7.70 16.43
N THR A 222 -11.19 -6.40 16.28
CA THR A 222 -12.09 -5.41 16.88
C THR A 222 -13.49 -5.48 16.27
N GLU A 223 -13.59 -5.57 14.93
CA GLU A 223 -14.87 -5.71 14.23
C GLU A 223 -15.58 -7.01 14.64
N ARG A 224 -14.85 -8.12 14.83
CA ARG A 224 -15.39 -9.40 15.26
C ARG A 224 -15.97 -9.37 16.67
N ILE A 225 -15.26 -8.74 17.62
CA ILE A 225 -15.72 -8.57 18.99
C ILE A 225 -17.03 -7.77 19.02
N GLU A 226 -17.14 -6.72 18.24
CA GLU A 226 -18.34 -5.88 18.17
C GLU A 226 -19.53 -6.57 17.51
N ALA A 227 -19.26 -7.42 16.53
CA ALA A 227 -20.31 -8.25 15.91
C ALA A 227 -20.82 -9.36 16.84
N GLY A 228 -20.25 -9.52 18.04
CA GLY A 228 -20.63 -10.57 18.99
C GLY A 228 -20.21 -11.97 18.58
N VAL A 229 -19.25 -12.09 17.66
CA VAL A 229 -18.68 -13.34 17.16
C VAL A 229 -17.36 -13.58 17.90
N ALA A 230 -17.42 -13.79 19.21
CA ALA A 230 -16.25 -14.13 20.04
C ALA A 230 -16.22 -15.63 20.33
#